data_7f89fcdeaedb86f610d56a635347424c
#
_entry.id   7f89fcdeaedb86f610d56a635347424c
#
_cell.length_a   1.000
_cell.length_b   1.000
_cell.length_c   1.000
_cell.angle_alpha   90.00
_cell.angle_beta   90.00
_cell.angle_gamma   90.00
#
_symmetry.space_group_name_H-M   'P 1'
#
loop_
_entity.id
_entity.type
_entity.pdbx_description
1 polymer ?
#
loop_
_entity_poly.entity_id
_entity_poly.type
_entity_poly.pdbx_seq_one_letter_code
_entity_poly.pdbx_strand_id
1 'polypeptide(L)'
;MSDVLRPRPATFRRIDRVRENLNDKPLLGPQEIRDLAAQLGIRPTKTLGQNFVIDPNTIRRIVAAADITDDETVLEVGPGLGSLTLGLADAARQVVAVEIDPPLAQQLPHTIAKFRPEKAQNVNVVLMDALKVTELPH
;
A
#
# COMPACT_ATOMS: atom_id res chain seq x y z
N MET A 1 -20.12 -28.03 -22.02
CA MET A 1 -18.70 -27.84 -22.02
C MET A 1 -18.28 -27.22 -20.70
N SER A 2 -17.23 -27.72 -20.15
CA SER A 2 -16.71 -27.21 -18.88
C SER A 2 -16.12 -25.81 -19.03
N ASP A 3 -16.42 -24.92 -18.08
CA ASP A 3 -15.82 -23.57 -18.02
C ASP A 3 -14.30 -23.62 -17.86
N VAL A 4 -13.75 -24.75 -17.40
CA VAL A 4 -12.30 -24.95 -17.24
C VAL A 4 -11.54 -24.79 -18.56
N LEU A 5 -12.19 -25.09 -19.68
CA LEU A 5 -11.60 -25.02 -21.03
C LEU A 5 -11.69 -23.64 -21.66
N ARG A 6 -12.38 -22.70 -21.01
CA ARG A 6 -12.51 -21.33 -21.52
C ARG A 6 -11.39 -20.46 -20.96
N PRO A 7 -10.82 -19.57 -21.77
CA PRO A 7 -9.88 -18.58 -21.24
C PRO A 7 -10.57 -17.74 -20.17
N ARG A 8 -9.85 -17.46 -19.10
CA ARG A 8 -10.35 -16.58 -18.04
C ARG A 8 -10.56 -15.17 -18.61
N PRO A 9 -11.60 -14.45 -18.19
CA PRO A 9 -11.74 -13.05 -18.55
C PRO A 9 -10.49 -12.25 -18.15
N ALA A 10 -10.23 -11.16 -18.85
CA ALA A 10 -9.07 -10.30 -18.58
C ALA A 10 -8.99 -9.84 -17.13
N THR A 11 -10.15 -9.59 -16.48
CA THR A 11 -10.23 -9.20 -15.08
C THR A 11 -9.64 -10.27 -14.15
N PHE A 12 -9.97 -11.55 -14.39
CA PHE A 12 -9.41 -12.64 -13.58
C PHE A 12 -7.91 -12.80 -13.79
N ARG A 13 -7.41 -12.66 -15.02
CA ARG A 13 -5.99 -12.71 -15.30
C ARG A 13 -5.23 -11.59 -14.59
N ARG A 14 -5.82 -10.40 -14.48
CA ARG A 14 -5.25 -9.26 -13.79
C ARG A 14 -5.15 -9.53 -12.28
N ILE A 15 -6.21 -10.07 -11.67
CA ILE A 15 -6.23 -10.43 -10.25
C ILE A 15 -5.16 -11.48 -9.96
N ASP A 16 -5.06 -12.50 -10.80
CA ASP A 16 -4.06 -13.56 -10.63
C ASP A 16 -2.64 -12.98 -10.71
N ARG A 17 -2.37 -12.08 -11.65
CA ARG A 17 -1.06 -11.39 -11.76
C ARG A 17 -0.72 -10.59 -10.51
N VAL A 18 -1.68 -9.83 -9.97
CA VAL A 18 -1.49 -9.06 -8.76
C VAL A 18 -1.13 -9.97 -7.60
N ARG A 19 -1.85 -11.09 -7.46
CA ARG A 19 -1.56 -12.09 -6.41
C ARG A 19 -0.16 -12.67 -6.54
N GLU A 20 0.25 -13.03 -7.76
CA GLU A 20 1.58 -13.57 -8.03
C GLU A 20 2.66 -12.56 -7.65
N ASN A 21 2.52 -11.31 -8.08
CA ASN A 21 3.48 -10.27 -7.77
C ASN A 21 3.57 -10.00 -6.27
N LEU A 22 2.45 -10.00 -5.57
CA LEU A 22 2.43 -9.76 -4.13
C LEU A 22 3.03 -10.91 -3.33
N ASN A 23 2.96 -12.15 -3.84
CA ASN A 23 3.55 -13.29 -3.17
C ASN A 23 5.08 -13.28 -3.23
N ASP A 24 5.66 -12.69 -4.27
CA ASP A 24 7.09 -12.70 -4.50
C ASP A 24 7.82 -11.49 -3.89
N LYS A 25 7.10 -10.43 -3.50
CA LYS A 25 7.71 -9.19 -2.99
C LYS A 25 7.49 -9.03 -1.50
N PRO A 26 8.55 -8.65 -0.75
CA PRO A 26 8.41 -8.48 0.68
C PRO A 26 7.54 -7.28 1.03
N LEU A 27 6.71 -7.47 2.04
CA LEU A 27 5.93 -6.42 2.70
C LEU A 27 6.51 -6.21 4.10
N LEU A 28 6.02 -5.16 4.77
CA LEU A 28 6.43 -4.90 6.14
C LEU A 28 5.93 -6.00 7.06
N GLY A 29 6.85 -6.76 7.63
CA GLY A 29 6.55 -7.74 8.66
C GLY A 29 6.52 -7.12 10.05
N PRO A 30 6.16 -7.90 11.10
CA PRO A 30 6.08 -7.39 12.47
C PRO A 30 7.38 -6.77 12.96
N GLN A 31 8.54 -7.32 12.61
CA GLN A 31 9.82 -6.78 13.05
C GLN A 31 10.12 -5.44 12.40
N GLU A 32 9.91 -5.32 11.09
CA GLU A 32 10.11 -4.07 10.36
C GLU A 32 9.20 -2.96 10.89
N ILE A 33 7.95 -3.29 11.23
CA ILE A 33 7.01 -2.36 11.81
C ILE A 33 7.47 -1.90 13.18
N ARG A 34 7.94 -2.82 14.03
CA ARG A 34 8.48 -2.47 15.35
C ARG A 34 9.70 -1.57 15.22
N ASP A 35 10.59 -1.87 14.30
CA ASP A 35 11.81 -1.07 14.08
C ASP A 35 11.48 0.35 13.61
N LEU A 36 10.55 0.47 12.66
CA LEU A 36 10.11 1.78 12.18
C LEU A 36 9.40 2.57 13.26
N ALA A 37 8.52 1.95 14.03
CA ALA A 37 7.81 2.60 15.12
C ALA A 37 8.79 3.10 16.19
N ALA A 38 9.78 2.28 16.55
CA ALA A 38 10.80 2.65 17.51
C ALA A 38 11.64 3.82 16.99
N GLN A 39 12.04 3.79 15.73
CA GLN A 39 12.81 4.85 15.09
C GLN A 39 12.07 6.19 15.10
N LEU A 40 10.75 6.16 14.94
CA LEU A 40 9.91 7.36 14.93
C LEU A 40 9.42 7.76 16.32
N GLY A 41 9.76 6.99 17.36
CA GLY A 41 9.27 7.24 18.71
C GLY A 41 7.77 7.02 18.87
N ILE A 42 7.17 6.18 18.03
CA ILE A 42 5.74 5.90 18.04
C ILE A 42 5.52 4.60 18.80
N ARG A 43 4.58 4.63 19.76
CA ARG A 43 4.09 3.40 20.40
C ARG A 43 2.75 3.02 19.80
N PRO A 44 2.63 1.82 19.21
CA PRO A 44 1.33 1.34 18.75
C PRO A 44 0.42 1.19 19.98
N THR A 45 -0.61 2.04 20.08
CA THR A 45 -1.61 1.92 21.15
C THR A 45 -2.96 1.59 20.53
N LYS A 46 -3.63 0.60 21.10
CA LYS A 46 -4.96 0.21 20.64
C LYS A 46 -5.99 1.33 20.79
N THR A 47 -5.73 2.27 21.70
CA THR A 47 -6.66 3.35 22.06
C THR A 47 -6.79 4.44 21.00
N LEU A 48 -5.81 4.57 20.10
CA LEU A 48 -5.81 5.61 19.07
C LEU A 48 -6.16 5.07 17.68
N GLY A 49 -6.59 3.81 17.59
CA GLY A 49 -6.88 3.18 16.30
C GLY A 49 -5.63 3.00 15.41
N GLN A 50 -4.46 3.30 15.95
CA GLN A 50 -3.18 3.17 15.24
C GLN A 50 -2.64 1.76 15.42
N ASN A 51 -3.30 0.80 14.81
CA ASN A 51 -2.76 -0.54 14.74
C ASN A 51 -1.92 -0.66 13.47
N PHE A 52 -0.61 -0.44 13.61
CA PHE A 52 0.32 -0.52 12.49
C PHE A 52 0.63 -1.97 12.10
N VAL A 53 0.26 -2.93 12.95
CA VAL A 53 0.56 -4.33 12.70
C VAL A 53 -0.55 -4.94 11.86
N ILE A 54 -0.37 -4.91 10.55
CA ILE A 54 -1.26 -5.59 9.61
C ILE A 54 -0.47 -6.77 9.03
N ASP A 55 -1.04 -7.95 9.16
CA ASP A 55 -0.45 -9.16 8.60
C ASP A 55 -0.24 -9.02 7.09
N PRO A 56 0.96 -9.36 6.55
CA PRO A 56 1.22 -9.28 5.12
C PRO A 56 0.19 -10.01 4.25
N ASN A 57 -0.31 -11.15 4.71
CA ASN A 57 -1.35 -11.87 3.96
C ASN A 57 -2.67 -11.11 3.90
N THR A 58 -2.99 -10.36 4.95
CA THR A 58 -4.16 -9.47 4.96
C THR A 58 -4.00 -8.35 3.96
N ILE A 59 -2.82 -7.74 3.88
CA ILE A 59 -2.51 -6.71 2.88
C ILE A 59 -2.72 -7.27 1.47
N ARG A 60 -2.20 -8.45 1.19
CA ARG A 60 -2.34 -9.10 -0.12
C ARG A 60 -3.81 -9.34 -0.48
N ARG A 61 -4.61 -9.77 0.50
CA ARG A 61 -6.05 -9.98 0.31
C ARG A 61 -6.80 -8.68 0.04
N ILE A 62 -6.46 -7.61 0.76
CA ILE A 62 -7.08 -6.29 0.55
C ILE A 62 -6.80 -5.79 -0.86
N VAL A 63 -5.54 -5.85 -1.29
CA VAL A 63 -5.15 -5.37 -2.62
C VAL A 63 -5.80 -6.22 -3.71
N ALA A 64 -5.84 -7.53 -3.54
CA ALA A 64 -6.50 -8.42 -4.49
C ALA A 64 -8.01 -8.15 -4.58
N ALA A 65 -8.66 -7.91 -3.45
CA ALA A 65 -10.10 -7.63 -3.39
C ALA A 65 -10.46 -6.28 -4.04
N ALA A 66 -9.55 -5.32 -4.01
CA ALA A 66 -9.77 -4.00 -4.60
C ALA A 66 -9.78 -4.02 -6.12
N ASP A 67 -9.28 -5.10 -6.74
CA ASP A 67 -9.25 -5.28 -8.20
C ASP A 67 -8.64 -4.07 -8.93
N ILE A 68 -7.50 -3.60 -8.41
CA ILE A 68 -6.81 -2.43 -8.96
C ILE A 68 -6.14 -2.78 -10.28
N THR A 69 -6.24 -1.88 -11.25
CA THR A 69 -5.57 -2.03 -12.54
C THR A 69 -4.24 -1.31 -12.54
N ASP A 70 -3.32 -1.73 -13.39
CA ASP A 70 -1.99 -1.13 -13.53
C ASP A 70 -1.98 0.21 -14.26
N ASP A 71 -3.15 0.71 -14.69
CA ASP A 71 -3.32 2.04 -15.26
C ASP A 71 -4.05 3.01 -14.32
N GLU A 72 -4.44 2.55 -13.13
CA GLU A 72 -5.18 3.37 -12.18
C GLU A 72 -4.27 4.12 -11.21
N THR A 73 -4.75 5.28 -10.77
CA THR A 73 -4.20 6.01 -9.63
C THR A 73 -5.06 5.71 -8.40
N VAL A 74 -4.43 5.29 -7.32
CA VAL A 74 -5.12 4.94 -6.07
C VAL A 74 -4.84 6.02 -5.03
N LEU A 75 -5.88 6.47 -4.37
CA LEU A 75 -5.79 7.36 -3.21
C LEU A 75 -5.82 6.51 -1.94
N GLU A 76 -4.79 6.64 -1.14
CA GLU A 76 -4.73 6.03 0.19
C GLU A 76 -4.78 7.11 1.25
N VAL A 77 -5.71 6.99 2.21
CA VAL A 77 -5.83 7.93 3.32
C VAL A 77 -5.27 7.25 4.58
N GLY A 78 -4.32 7.94 5.23
CA GLY A 78 -3.70 7.44 6.45
C GLY A 78 -2.78 6.23 6.24
N PRO A 79 -1.75 6.35 5.39
CA PRO A 79 -0.88 5.22 5.09
C PRO A 79 -0.09 4.71 6.30
N GLY A 80 0.09 5.51 7.33
CA GLY A 80 0.84 5.13 8.51
C GLY A 80 2.28 4.78 8.16
N LEU A 81 2.72 3.58 8.52
CA LEU A 81 4.08 3.11 8.23
C LEU A 81 4.26 2.59 6.80
N GLY A 82 3.17 2.42 6.04
CA GLY A 82 3.24 2.08 4.62
C GLY A 82 2.98 0.62 4.27
N SER A 83 2.44 -0.17 5.21
CA SER A 83 2.16 -1.59 4.96
C SER A 83 1.26 -1.78 3.74
N LEU A 84 0.12 -1.10 3.71
CA LEU A 84 -0.79 -1.18 2.57
C LEU A 84 -0.22 -0.47 1.35
N THR A 85 0.48 0.64 1.57
CA THR A 85 1.07 1.44 0.48
C THR A 85 1.98 0.61 -0.42
N LEU A 86 2.81 -0.26 0.17
CA LEU A 86 3.68 -1.15 -0.61
C LEU A 86 2.88 -2.08 -1.52
N GLY A 87 1.81 -2.67 -0.99
CA GLY A 87 0.95 -3.54 -1.78
C GLY A 87 0.22 -2.78 -2.90
N LEU A 88 -0.27 -1.58 -2.59
CA LEU A 88 -0.93 -0.74 -3.59
C LEU A 88 0.05 -0.31 -4.69
N ALA A 89 1.29 0.00 -4.33
CA ALA A 89 2.32 0.40 -5.30
C ALA A 89 2.62 -0.72 -6.30
N ASP A 90 2.53 -1.97 -5.89
CA ASP A 90 2.74 -3.11 -6.78
C ASP A 90 1.59 -3.29 -7.78
N ALA A 91 0.38 -2.90 -7.41
CA ALA A 91 -0.83 -3.14 -8.21
C ALA A 91 -1.21 -1.95 -9.08
N ALA A 92 -1.01 -0.72 -8.61
CA ALA A 92 -1.47 0.50 -9.28
C ALA A 92 -0.38 1.13 -10.14
N ARG A 93 -0.79 1.97 -11.07
CA ARG A 93 0.15 2.83 -11.80
C ARG A 93 0.76 3.86 -10.86
N GLN A 94 -0.07 4.50 -10.05
CA GLN A 94 0.34 5.51 -9.08
C GLN A 94 -0.44 5.36 -7.79
N VAL A 95 0.20 5.72 -6.68
CA VAL A 95 -0.44 5.84 -5.38
C VAL A 95 -0.25 7.26 -4.88
N VAL A 96 -1.32 7.89 -4.45
CA VAL A 96 -1.29 9.15 -3.73
C VAL A 96 -1.66 8.83 -2.28
N ALA A 97 -0.69 8.95 -1.39
CA ALA A 97 -0.86 8.65 0.04
C ALA A 97 -0.96 9.94 0.82
N VAL A 98 -2.08 10.17 1.46
CA VAL A 98 -2.36 11.40 2.21
C VAL A 98 -2.25 11.11 3.69
N GLU A 99 -1.26 11.73 4.35
CA GLU A 99 -0.95 11.53 5.76
C GLU A 99 -0.98 12.87 6.49
N ILE A 100 -1.67 12.89 7.64
CA ILE A 100 -1.79 14.10 8.45
C ILE A 100 -0.63 14.24 9.46
N ASP A 101 0.04 13.15 9.82
CA ASP A 101 1.10 13.15 10.81
C ASP A 101 2.45 13.40 10.13
N PRO A 102 3.13 14.54 10.45
CA PRO A 102 4.39 14.88 9.79
C PRO A 102 5.49 13.82 9.88
N PRO A 103 5.79 13.21 11.05
CA PRO A 103 6.82 12.17 11.10
C PRO A 103 6.52 10.98 10.18
N LEU A 104 5.26 10.54 10.11
CA LEU A 104 4.86 9.45 9.23
C LEU A 104 4.97 9.84 7.76
N ALA A 105 4.52 11.05 7.40
CA ALA A 105 4.61 11.55 6.04
C ALA A 105 6.06 11.69 5.57
N GLN A 106 6.97 12.09 6.46
CA GLN A 106 8.40 12.22 6.14
C GLN A 106 9.09 10.87 5.98
N GLN A 107 8.69 9.88 6.77
CA GLN A 107 9.30 8.55 6.73
C GLN A 107 8.86 7.73 5.52
N LEU A 108 7.62 7.88 5.08
CA LEU A 108 7.04 7.00 4.07
C LEU A 108 7.84 6.96 2.75
N PRO A 109 8.32 8.08 2.19
CA PRO A 109 9.15 8.02 0.99
C PRO A 109 10.42 7.17 1.17
N HIS A 110 11.03 7.22 2.35
CA HIS A 110 12.21 6.41 2.66
C HIS A 110 11.87 4.92 2.71
N THR A 111 10.73 4.58 3.28
CA THR A 111 10.24 3.21 3.33
C THR A 111 9.97 2.67 1.93
N ILE A 112 9.33 3.46 1.08
CA ILE A 112 9.06 3.08 -0.31
C ILE A 112 10.38 2.88 -1.06
N ALA A 113 11.32 3.79 -0.92
CA ALA A 113 12.62 3.69 -1.59
C ALA A 113 13.41 2.45 -1.16
N LYS A 114 13.26 2.04 0.10
CA LYS A 114 13.94 0.86 0.64
C LYS A 114 13.32 -0.45 0.12
N PHE A 115 12.00 -0.56 0.16
CA PHE A 115 11.29 -1.80 -0.16
C PHE A 115 10.82 -1.91 -1.61
N ARG A 116 10.62 -0.77 -2.28
CA ARG A 116 10.16 -0.71 -3.67
C ARG A 116 10.88 0.41 -4.41
N PRO A 117 12.21 0.32 -4.57
CA PRO A 117 12.94 1.39 -5.26
C PRO A 117 12.44 1.63 -6.67
N GLU A 118 11.96 0.59 -7.35
CA GLU A 118 11.41 0.67 -8.71
C GLU A 118 10.07 1.40 -8.77
N LYS A 119 9.41 1.60 -7.61
CA LYS A 119 8.12 2.28 -7.52
C LYS A 119 8.19 3.63 -6.82
N ALA A 120 9.38 4.08 -6.43
CA ALA A 120 9.53 5.30 -5.65
C ALA A 120 8.94 6.53 -6.35
N GLN A 121 9.04 6.60 -7.67
CA GLN A 121 8.48 7.71 -8.45
C GLN A 121 6.96 7.62 -8.65
N ASN A 122 6.38 6.46 -8.36
CA ASN A 122 4.96 6.19 -8.57
C ASN A 122 4.13 6.36 -7.29
N VAL A 123 4.79 6.71 -6.17
CA VAL A 123 4.12 6.95 -4.89
C VAL A 123 4.34 8.40 -4.49
N ASN A 124 3.27 9.17 -4.43
CA ASN A 124 3.29 10.55 -3.97
C ASN A 124 2.74 10.62 -2.55
N VAL A 125 3.56 11.08 -1.62
CA VAL A 125 3.15 11.27 -0.23
C VAL A 125 2.81 12.74 -0.02
N VAL A 126 1.59 12.99 0.44
CA VAL A 126 1.08 14.34 0.68
C VAL A 126 0.81 14.50 2.17
N LEU A 127 1.47 15.47 2.80
CA LEU A 127 1.18 15.86 4.18
C LEU A 127 -0.03 16.80 4.18
N MET A 128 -1.20 16.28 4.48
CA MET A 128 -2.42 17.05 4.46
C MET A 128 -3.54 16.31 5.20
N ASP A 129 -4.50 17.08 5.73
CA ASP A 129 -5.75 16.52 6.18
C ASP A 129 -6.57 16.07 4.98
N ALA A 130 -6.93 14.78 4.93
CA ALA A 130 -7.69 14.20 3.82
C ALA A 130 -9.02 14.90 3.57
N LEU A 131 -9.65 15.47 4.61
CA LEU A 131 -10.90 16.21 4.49
C LEU A 131 -10.75 17.52 3.69
N LYS A 132 -9.51 17.99 3.49
CA LYS A 132 -9.19 19.22 2.77
C LYS A 132 -8.65 18.96 1.37
N VAL A 133 -8.55 17.69 0.95
CA VAL A 133 -8.09 17.35 -0.39
C VAL A 133 -9.20 17.65 -1.38
N THR A 134 -8.97 18.60 -2.26
CA THR A 134 -9.92 18.97 -3.30
C THR A 134 -9.47 18.51 -4.68
N GLU A 135 -8.18 18.20 -4.83
CA GLU A 135 -7.60 17.82 -6.10
C GLU A 135 -6.39 16.89 -5.84
N LEU A 136 -6.26 15.83 -6.63
CA LEU A 136 -5.13 14.92 -6.50
C LEU A 136 -3.93 15.42 -7.31
N PRO A 137 -2.70 15.32 -6.77
CA PRO A 137 -1.50 15.60 -7.55
C PRO A 137 -1.34 14.56 -8.67
N HIS A 138 -0.88 15.01 -9.80
CA HIS A 138 -0.67 14.19 -10.98
C HIS A 138 0.79 13.80 -11.15
#